data_da3fbd78cf4583d61225a4935ee03ce3
#
_entry.id   da3fbd78cf4583d61225a4935ee03ce3
#
_cell.length_a   1.000
_cell.length_b   1.000
_cell.length_c   1.000
_cell.angle_alpha   90.00
_cell.angle_beta   90.00
_cell.angle_gamma   90.00
#
_symmetry.space_group_name_H-M   'P 1'
#
loop_
_entity.id
_entity.type
_entity.pdbx_description
1 polymer ?
#
loop_
_entity_poly.entity_id
_entity_poly.type
_entity_poly.pdbx_seq_one_letter_code
_entity_poly.pdbx_strand_id
1 'polypeptide(L)'
;IENRKMTNVVGMSVKAQKFYDEFRQIVKEFFPATVGPVMTNKIVVYVPAAAPEKEYNERVKIIEKTDNMIQKLISRIELQFRAGVGSIRPVDDIYPSYQEACLALKKAEGTVMHINDLVAAQDIEENYPMETENAMYVALKHGDVSKTLEEAAQFFDWMQKNYASCPDDVRLKVLELVMY
;
A
#
# COMPACT_ATOMS: atom_id res chain seq x y z
N ILE A 1 6.15 -0.53 -4.94
CA ILE A 1 6.25 -1.22 -6.24
C ILE A 1 5.92 -2.68 -6.05
N GLU A 2 5.03 -3.22 -6.83
CA GLU A 2 4.50 -4.59 -6.73
C GLU A 2 4.71 -5.37 -8.02
N ASN A 3 4.90 -6.71 -7.91
CA ASN A 3 4.95 -7.63 -9.04
C ASN A 3 3.67 -8.49 -9.11
N ARG A 4 2.96 -8.41 -10.23
CA ARG A 4 1.64 -9.07 -10.45
C ARG A 4 1.67 -10.58 -10.74
N LYS A 5 2.80 -11.15 -11.17
CA LYS A 5 2.85 -12.54 -11.72
C LYS A 5 3.28 -13.62 -10.73
N MET A 6 3.52 -13.31 -9.45
CA MET A 6 4.13 -14.28 -8.55
C MET A 6 3.17 -14.71 -7.43
N THR A 7 2.73 -15.95 -7.50
CA THR A 7 1.82 -16.58 -6.52
C THR A 7 2.49 -17.53 -5.52
N ASN A 8 3.80 -17.78 -5.62
CA ASN A 8 4.52 -18.72 -4.75
C ASN A 8 5.63 -18.04 -3.95
N VAL A 9 5.45 -17.93 -2.63
CA VAL A 9 6.32 -17.18 -1.70
C VAL A 9 7.78 -17.69 -1.67
N VAL A 10 8.01 -19.00 -1.73
CA VAL A 10 9.35 -19.58 -1.67
C VAL A 10 10.13 -19.35 -2.99
N GLY A 11 9.46 -19.48 -4.12
CA GLY A 11 10.04 -19.17 -5.43
C GLY A 11 10.33 -17.67 -5.63
N MET A 12 9.63 -16.81 -4.90
CA MET A 12 9.81 -15.36 -4.90
C MET A 12 11.12 -14.92 -4.25
N SER A 13 11.48 -15.50 -3.12
CA SER A 13 12.69 -15.11 -2.39
C SER A 13 13.97 -15.37 -3.19
N VAL A 14 14.05 -16.49 -3.89
CA VAL A 14 15.22 -16.84 -4.70
C VAL A 14 15.29 -16.05 -6.00
N LYS A 15 14.14 -15.80 -6.65
CA LYS A 15 14.08 -14.95 -7.85
C LYS A 15 14.28 -13.47 -7.51
N ALA A 16 13.76 -13.01 -6.38
CA ALA A 16 13.94 -11.65 -5.91
C ALA A 16 15.42 -11.28 -5.72
N GLN A 17 16.24 -12.17 -5.16
CA GLN A 17 17.67 -11.94 -5.04
C GLN A 17 18.38 -11.76 -6.39
N LYS A 18 17.91 -12.42 -7.45
CA LYS A 18 18.53 -12.32 -8.78
C LYS A 18 18.32 -10.98 -9.46
N PHE A 19 17.18 -10.33 -9.25
CA PHE A 19 16.90 -9.04 -9.91
C PHE A 19 17.08 -7.83 -9.00
N TYR A 20 17.27 -8.02 -7.70
CA TYR A 20 17.27 -6.93 -6.72
C TYR A 20 18.37 -5.89 -6.97
N ASP A 21 19.57 -6.33 -7.33
CA ASP A 21 20.67 -5.41 -7.61
C ASP A 21 20.40 -4.58 -8.88
N GLU A 22 19.88 -5.21 -9.93
CA GLU A 22 19.48 -4.50 -11.15
C GLU A 22 18.32 -3.55 -10.89
N PHE A 23 17.34 -3.97 -10.11
CA PHE A 23 16.23 -3.12 -9.66
C PHE A 23 16.77 -1.87 -8.94
N ARG A 24 17.68 -2.04 -7.98
CA ARG A 24 18.28 -0.91 -7.25
C ARG A 24 19.05 0.03 -8.16
N GLN A 25 19.79 -0.49 -9.12
CA GLN A 25 20.53 0.33 -10.08
C GLN A 25 19.58 1.18 -10.92
N ILE A 26 18.56 0.57 -11.49
CA ILE A 26 17.57 1.26 -12.31
C ILE A 26 16.85 2.35 -11.49
N VAL A 27 16.40 2.03 -10.26
CA VAL A 27 15.77 3.04 -9.40
C VAL A 27 16.68 4.24 -9.16
N LYS A 28 17.97 4.01 -8.88
CA LYS A 28 18.95 5.07 -8.62
C LYS A 28 19.30 5.92 -9.84
N GLU A 29 19.09 5.42 -11.06
CA GLU A 29 19.22 6.23 -12.27
C GLU A 29 18.14 7.29 -12.39
N PHE A 30 16.95 7.00 -11.87
CA PHE A 30 15.82 7.94 -11.92
C PHE A 30 15.73 8.81 -10.67
N PHE A 31 16.01 8.25 -9.49
CA PHE A 31 15.81 8.94 -8.22
C PHE A 31 17.02 8.78 -7.28
N PRO A 32 17.37 9.84 -6.52
CA PRO A 32 18.31 9.70 -5.40
C PRO A 32 17.60 8.98 -4.24
N ALA A 33 17.41 7.66 -4.38
CA ALA A 33 16.50 6.91 -3.52
C ALA A 33 17.20 5.93 -2.60
N THR A 34 16.60 5.66 -1.45
CA THR A 34 16.89 4.50 -0.62
C THR A 34 15.90 3.38 -0.96
N VAL A 35 16.41 2.23 -1.36
CA VAL A 35 15.63 1.06 -1.73
C VAL A 35 15.63 0.06 -0.59
N GLY A 36 14.46 -0.24 -0.05
CA GLY A 36 14.24 -1.24 0.99
C GLY A 36 14.33 -2.68 0.46
N PRO A 37 14.32 -3.68 1.35
CA PRO A 37 14.33 -5.09 0.95
C PRO A 37 13.05 -5.50 0.20
N VAL A 38 13.11 -6.65 -0.44
CA VAL A 38 11.92 -7.27 -1.02
C VAL A 38 11.08 -7.88 0.11
N MET A 39 9.88 -7.39 0.29
CA MET A 39 8.90 -7.90 1.26
C MET A 39 7.75 -8.56 0.49
N THR A 40 7.69 -9.87 0.53
CA THR A 40 6.73 -10.68 -0.23
C THR A 40 6.79 -10.36 -1.73
N ASN A 41 5.94 -9.46 -2.22
CA ASN A 41 5.89 -9.00 -3.62
C ASN A 41 6.09 -7.48 -3.75
N LYS A 42 6.49 -6.81 -2.69
CA LYS A 42 6.63 -5.35 -2.63
C LYS A 42 8.04 -4.92 -2.29
N ILE A 43 8.45 -3.80 -2.84
CA ILE A 43 9.69 -3.10 -2.51
C ILE A 43 9.33 -1.65 -2.20
N VAL A 44 9.72 -1.18 -1.03
CA VAL A 44 9.56 0.22 -0.64
C VAL A 44 10.74 1.03 -1.14
N VAL A 45 10.45 2.16 -1.77
CA VAL A 45 11.47 3.09 -2.27
C VAL A 45 11.22 4.45 -1.64
N TYR A 46 12.16 4.93 -0.86
CA TYR A 46 12.14 6.27 -0.26
C TYR A 46 12.88 7.24 -1.16
N VAL A 47 12.16 8.24 -1.66
CA VAL A 47 12.69 9.29 -2.52
C VAL A 47 12.73 10.59 -1.75
N PRO A 48 13.92 11.16 -1.43
CA PRO A 48 13.99 12.45 -0.77
C PRO A 48 13.50 13.56 -1.72
N ALA A 49 12.68 14.47 -1.17
CA ALA A 49 12.21 15.66 -1.85
C ALA A 49 12.76 16.90 -1.17
N ALA A 50 13.17 17.89 -1.97
CA ALA A 50 13.76 19.13 -1.45
C ALA A 50 12.71 20.09 -0.86
N ALA A 51 11.44 19.95 -1.26
CA ALA A 51 10.33 20.78 -0.81
C ALA A 51 9.03 19.99 -0.81
N PRO A 52 8.03 20.41 0.01
CA PRO A 52 6.71 19.82 -0.06
C PRO A 52 6.10 20.05 -1.44
N GLU A 53 5.39 19.06 -1.93
CA GLU A 53 4.68 19.08 -3.20
C GLU A 53 3.62 20.21 -3.18
N LYS A 54 3.90 21.32 -3.84
CA LYS A 54 3.02 22.51 -3.86
C LYS A 54 2.22 22.66 -5.13
N GLU A 55 2.63 21.98 -6.21
CA GLU A 55 2.05 22.20 -7.53
C GLU A 55 1.70 20.89 -8.24
N TYR A 56 0.59 20.91 -8.96
CA TYR A 56 0.15 19.83 -9.85
C TYR A 56 1.25 19.38 -10.83
N ASN A 57 2.03 20.32 -11.37
CA ASN A 57 3.11 20.04 -12.31
C ASN A 57 4.25 19.20 -11.70
N GLU A 58 4.54 19.35 -10.41
CA GLU A 58 5.56 18.53 -9.73
C GLU A 58 5.09 17.10 -9.58
N ARG A 59 3.81 16.91 -9.25
CA ARG A 59 3.17 15.60 -9.16
C ARG A 59 3.19 14.88 -10.51
N VAL A 60 2.81 15.56 -11.59
CA VAL A 60 2.85 14.99 -12.96
C VAL A 60 4.27 14.53 -13.31
N LYS A 61 5.28 15.33 -13.02
CA LYS A 61 6.69 14.96 -13.25
C LYS A 61 7.11 13.71 -12.46
N ILE A 62 6.68 13.59 -11.21
CA ILE A 62 6.97 12.40 -10.38
C ILE A 62 6.30 11.17 -10.99
N ILE A 63 5.04 11.27 -11.41
CA ILE A 63 4.30 10.19 -12.06
C ILE A 63 4.98 9.75 -13.36
N GLU A 64 5.26 10.69 -14.27
CA GLU A 64 5.94 10.40 -15.54
C GLU A 64 7.32 9.77 -15.33
N LYS A 65 8.10 10.30 -14.40
CA LYS A 65 9.43 9.77 -14.08
C LYS A 65 9.35 8.37 -13.49
N THR A 66 8.34 8.12 -12.65
CA THR A 66 8.08 6.80 -12.07
C THR A 66 7.62 5.82 -13.15
N ASP A 67 6.74 6.24 -14.06
CA ASP A 67 6.30 5.38 -15.17
C ASP A 67 7.46 5.00 -16.08
N ASN A 68 8.30 5.95 -16.48
CA ASN A 68 9.51 5.69 -17.27
C ASN A 68 10.45 4.71 -16.57
N MET A 69 10.63 4.83 -15.25
CA MET A 69 11.39 3.89 -14.44
C MET A 69 10.76 2.48 -14.48
N ILE A 70 9.45 2.39 -14.31
CA ILE A 70 8.72 1.11 -14.34
C ILE A 70 8.83 0.45 -15.71
N GLN A 71 8.69 1.20 -16.81
CA GLN A 71 8.87 0.68 -18.16
C GLN A 71 10.29 0.11 -18.36
N LYS A 72 11.30 0.81 -17.86
CA LYS A 72 12.68 0.31 -17.89
C LYS A 72 12.85 -0.96 -17.05
N LEU A 73 12.27 -1.02 -15.86
CA LEU A 73 12.28 -2.22 -15.02
C LEU A 73 11.62 -3.41 -15.73
N ILE A 74 10.46 -3.21 -16.35
CA ILE A 74 9.75 -4.26 -17.09
C ILE A 74 10.60 -4.78 -18.24
N SER A 75 11.25 -3.88 -19.00
CA SER A 75 12.05 -4.25 -20.16
C SER A 75 13.34 -5.00 -19.79
N ARG A 76 13.93 -4.74 -18.63
CA ARG A 76 15.21 -5.30 -18.20
C ARG A 76 15.06 -6.56 -17.36
N ILE A 77 14.04 -6.58 -16.49
CA ILE A 77 13.84 -7.66 -15.50
C ILE A 77 12.80 -8.68 -15.98
N GLU A 78 12.06 -8.38 -17.05
CA GLU A 78 10.98 -9.22 -17.62
C GLU A 78 9.88 -9.58 -16.61
N LEU A 79 9.65 -8.71 -15.62
CA LEU A 79 8.57 -8.83 -14.64
C LEU A 79 7.61 -7.66 -14.77
N GLN A 80 6.35 -7.87 -14.36
CA GLN A 80 5.35 -6.79 -14.35
C GLN A 80 5.43 -6.03 -13.04
N PHE A 81 5.71 -4.74 -13.11
CA PHE A 81 5.76 -3.85 -11.97
C PHE A 81 4.64 -2.82 -12.00
N ARG A 82 4.21 -2.41 -10.81
CA ARG A 82 3.31 -1.26 -10.59
C ARG A 82 3.85 -0.43 -9.44
N ALA A 83 3.52 0.84 -9.39
CA ALA A 83 3.92 1.73 -8.33
C ALA A 83 2.73 2.51 -7.77
N GLY A 84 2.66 2.58 -6.44
CA GLY A 84 1.87 3.57 -5.72
C GLY A 84 2.81 4.64 -5.16
N VAL A 85 2.41 5.89 -5.22
CA VAL A 85 3.18 7.04 -4.74
C VAL A 85 2.38 7.73 -3.64
N GLY A 86 2.97 7.85 -2.45
CA GLY A 86 2.43 8.61 -1.33
C GLY A 86 2.83 10.09 -1.39
N SER A 87 2.24 10.91 -0.54
CA SER A 87 2.56 12.33 -0.40
C SER A 87 3.93 12.54 0.25
N ILE A 88 4.49 13.73 0.05
CA ILE A 88 5.74 14.14 0.67
C ILE A 88 5.49 14.45 2.14
N ARG A 89 6.24 13.79 3.02
CA ARG A 89 6.15 13.93 4.47
C ARG A 89 7.53 14.14 5.09
N PRO A 90 7.62 14.76 6.27
CA PRO A 90 8.85 14.77 7.07
C PRO A 90 9.31 13.34 7.40
N VAL A 91 10.61 13.14 7.58
CA VAL A 91 11.20 11.80 7.83
C VAL A 91 10.71 11.19 9.14
N ASP A 92 10.47 12.01 10.15
CA ASP A 92 9.92 11.62 11.45
C ASP A 92 8.43 11.27 11.42
N ASP A 93 7.72 11.64 10.33
CA ASP A 93 6.32 11.31 10.07
C ASP A 93 6.14 10.67 8.68
N ILE A 94 6.99 9.72 8.33
CA ILE A 94 6.98 9.08 7.00
C ILE A 94 5.94 7.96 6.87
N TYR A 95 5.44 7.43 7.97
CA TYR A 95 4.52 6.30 7.96
C TYR A 95 3.21 6.56 7.20
N PRO A 96 2.54 7.71 7.35
CA PRO A 96 1.37 8.04 6.52
C PRO A 96 1.67 8.02 5.01
N SER A 97 2.84 8.52 4.58
CA SER A 97 3.24 8.45 3.16
C SER A 97 3.35 7.00 2.66
N TYR A 98 3.86 6.11 3.49
CA TYR A 98 3.89 4.68 3.16
C TYR A 98 2.48 4.08 3.04
N GLN A 99 1.57 4.40 3.97
CA GLN A 99 0.17 3.95 3.90
C GLN A 99 -0.53 4.47 2.64
N GLU A 100 -0.35 5.75 2.33
CA GLU A 100 -0.86 6.39 1.11
C GLU A 100 -0.33 5.70 -0.15
N ALA A 101 0.97 5.41 -0.22
CA ALA A 101 1.57 4.69 -1.33
C ALA A 101 0.99 3.26 -1.49
N CYS A 102 0.76 2.56 -0.39
CA CYS A 102 0.11 1.25 -0.39
C CYS A 102 -1.33 1.34 -0.90
N LEU A 103 -2.09 2.34 -0.45
CA LEU A 103 -3.46 2.58 -0.89
C LEU A 103 -3.51 2.93 -2.38
N ALA A 104 -2.64 3.84 -2.84
CA ALA A 104 -2.52 4.19 -4.24
C ALA A 104 -2.19 2.97 -5.11
N LEU A 105 -1.23 2.14 -4.68
CA LEU A 105 -0.86 0.90 -5.37
C LEU A 105 -2.03 -0.09 -5.48
N LYS A 106 -2.82 -0.22 -4.42
CA LYS A 106 -3.99 -1.08 -4.37
C LYS A 106 -5.09 -0.64 -5.33
N LYS A 107 -5.35 0.67 -5.39
CA LYS A 107 -6.41 1.27 -6.22
C LYS A 107 -5.95 1.55 -7.65
N ALA A 108 -4.65 1.38 -7.97
CA ALA A 108 -4.10 1.67 -9.29
C ALA A 108 -4.76 0.82 -10.38
N GLU A 109 -5.42 1.46 -11.32
CA GLU A 109 -5.89 0.86 -12.56
C GLU A 109 -4.75 0.77 -13.61
N GLY A 110 -3.77 1.68 -13.53
CA GLY A 110 -2.59 1.75 -14.42
C GLY A 110 -1.31 1.24 -13.76
N THR A 111 -0.18 1.62 -14.37
CA THR A 111 1.17 1.24 -13.94
C THR A 111 1.63 2.04 -12.72
N VAL A 112 1.27 3.33 -12.65
CA VAL A 112 1.62 4.27 -11.58
C VAL A 112 0.37 5.00 -11.12
N MET A 113 0.21 5.14 -9.80
CA MET A 113 -0.85 5.92 -9.18
C MET A 113 -0.28 6.76 -8.05
N HIS A 114 -0.63 8.03 -8.00
CA HIS A 114 -0.33 8.92 -6.87
C HIS A 114 -1.56 9.03 -5.96
N ILE A 115 -1.35 9.13 -4.65
CA ILE A 115 -2.45 9.19 -3.67
C ILE A 115 -3.41 10.36 -3.95
N ASN A 116 -2.89 11.52 -4.35
CA ASN A 116 -3.71 12.70 -4.64
C ASN A 116 -4.57 12.56 -5.91
N ASP A 117 -4.37 11.52 -6.72
CA ASP A 117 -5.21 11.21 -7.88
C ASP A 117 -6.33 10.23 -7.54
N LEU A 118 -6.37 9.74 -6.30
CA LEU A 118 -7.45 8.91 -5.78
C LEU A 118 -8.60 9.78 -5.25
N VAL A 119 -9.53 10.14 -6.10
CA VAL A 119 -10.72 10.94 -5.73
C VAL A 119 -11.64 10.22 -4.74
N ALA A 120 -11.53 8.91 -4.61
CA ALA A 120 -12.42 8.07 -3.81
C ALA A 120 -11.81 7.53 -2.50
N ALA A 121 -10.55 7.86 -2.17
CA ALA A 121 -9.92 7.34 -0.95
C ALA A 121 -10.43 7.98 0.34
N GLN A 122 -11.01 9.17 0.27
CA GLN A 122 -11.55 9.88 1.44
C GLN A 122 -12.80 9.21 2.04
N ASP A 123 -13.61 8.53 1.22
CA ASP A 123 -14.88 7.96 1.70
C ASP A 123 -14.72 6.74 2.63
N ILE A 124 -13.60 6.01 2.54
CA ILE A 124 -13.43 4.77 3.32
C ILE A 124 -12.90 5.07 4.73
N GLU A 125 -11.98 6.02 4.89
CA GLU A 125 -11.45 6.41 6.20
C GLU A 125 -12.44 7.27 7.00
N GLU A 126 -13.22 8.14 6.35
CA GLU A 126 -14.27 8.91 7.00
C GLU A 126 -15.42 8.03 7.52
N ASN A 127 -15.64 6.86 6.94
CA ASN A 127 -16.68 5.90 7.32
C ASN A 127 -16.14 4.69 8.09
N TYR A 128 -14.91 4.74 8.62
CA TYR A 128 -14.40 3.65 9.45
C TYR A 128 -15.21 3.51 10.74
N PRO A 129 -15.76 2.33 11.05
CA PRO A 129 -16.68 2.14 12.18
C PRO A 129 -15.92 2.02 13.51
N MET A 130 -15.24 3.07 13.93
CA MET A 130 -14.42 3.12 15.13
C MET A 130 -15.24 2.88 16.40
N GLU A 131 -16.51 3.33 16.41
CA GLU A 131 -17.42 3.10 17.54
C GLU A 131 -17.78 1.62 17.68
N THR A 132 -18.07 0.94 16.56
CA THR A 132 -18.36 -0.50 16.53
C THR A 132 -17.14 -1.33 16.95
N GLU A 133 -15.94 -0.97 16.46
CA GLU A 133 -14.69 -1.61 16.85
C GLU A 133 -14.44 -1.47 18.37
N ASN A 134 -14.56 -0.27 18.90
CA ASN A 134 -14.40 -0.01 20.33
C ASN A 134 -15.47 -0.74 21.18
N ALA A 135 -16.73 -0.74 20.74
CA ALA A 135 -17.81 -1.44 21.42
C ALA A 135 -17.55 -2.95 21.46
N MET A 136 -17.05 -3.53 20.37
CA MET A 136 -16.65 -4.93 20.31
C MET A 136 -15.53 -5.25 21.33
N TYR A 137 -14.46 -4.44 21.40
CA TYR A 137 -13.39 -4.65 22.38
C TYR A 137 -13.85 -4.49 23.83
N VAL A 138 -14.74 -3.53 24.10
CA VAL A 138 -15.31 -3.36 25.45
C VAL A 138 -16.16 -4.56 25.84
N ALA A 139 -17.04 -5.04 24.94
CA ALA A 139 -17.86 -6.23 25.17
C ALA A 139 -16.99 -7.47 25.40
N LEU A 140 -15.93 -7.64 24.61
CA LEU A 140 -14.97 -8.74 24.75
C LEU A 140 -14.27 -8.72 26.12
N LYS A 141 -13.82 -7.55 26.59
CA LYS A 141 -13.19 -7.39 27.92
C LYS A 141 -14.14 -7.70 29.06
N HIS A 142 -15.43 -7.45 28.90
CA HIS A 142 -16.46 -7.75 29.91
C HIS A 142 -17.01 -9.19 29.81
N GLY A 143 -16.57 -9.97 28.81
CA GLY A 143 -17.05 -11.33 28.58
C GLY A 143 -18.49 -11.41 28.07
N ASP A 144 -19.02 -10.30 27.51
CA ASP A 144 -20.35 -10.26 26.91
C ASP A 144 -20.29 -10.82 25.48
N VAL A 145 -20.46 -12.14 25.38
CA VAL A 145 -20.37 -12.87 24.11
C VAL A 145 -21.44 -12.40 23.13
N SER A 146 -22.67 -12.15 23.58
CA SER A 146 -23.78 -11.75 22.70
C SER A 146 -23.50 -10.41 22.05
N LYS A 147 -23.08 -9.42 22.83
CA LYS A 147 -22.74 -8.10 22.33
C LYS A 147 -21.48 -8.11 21.47
N THR A 148 -20.48 -8.90 21.83
CA THR A 148 -19.26 -9.06 21.01
C THR A 148 -19.58 -9.60 19.62
N LEU A 149 -20.46 -10.61 19.51
CA LEU A 149 -20.88 -11.18 18.24
C LEU A 149 -21.71 -10.19 17.39
N GLU A 150 -22.57 -9.41 18.04
CA GLU A 150 -23.38 -8.40 17.37
C GLU A 150 -22.50 -7.30 16.73
N GLU A 151 -21.57 -6.73 17.50
CA GLU A 151 -20.67 -5.69 17.03
C GLU A 151 -19.68 -6.24 15.97
N ALA A 152 -19.18 -7.47 16.16
CA ALA A 152 -18.35 -8.14 15.18
C ALA A 152 -19.07 -8.36 13.85
N ALA A 153 -20.35 -8.72 13.87
CA ALA A 153 -21.15 -8.89 12.66
C ALA A 153 -21.31 -7.55 11.91
N GLN A 154 -21.60 -6.46 12.62
CA GLN A 154 -21.70 -5.12 12.02
C GLN A 154 -20.37 -4.68 11.41
N PHE A 155 -19.25 -4.92 12.11
CA PHE A 155 -17.92 -4.60 11.60
C PHE A 155 -17.58 -5.45 10.36
N PHE A 156 -17.94 -6.73 10.35
CA PHE A 156 -17.74 -7.63 9.22
C PHE A 156 -18.58 -7.23 8.01
N ASP A 157 -19.83 -6.81 8.19
CA ASP A 157 -20.67 -6.27 7.12
C ASP A 157 -20.08 -5.01 6.51
N TRP A 158 -19.51 -4.12 7.33
CA TRP A 158 -18.78 -2.97 6.86
C TRP A 158 -17.54 -3.38 6.04
N MET A 159 -16.76 -4.34 6.52
CA MET A 159 -15.61 -4.87 5.78
C MET A 159 -16.02 -5.45 4.43
N GLN A 160 -17.10 -6.23 4.37
CA GLN A 160 -17.59 -6.79 3.11
C GLN A 160 -17.97 -5.70 2.11
N LYS A 161 -18.63 -4.63 2.55
CA LYS A 161 -19.05 -3.52 1.67
C LYS A 161 -17.85 -2.75 1.12
N ASN A 162 -16.83 -2.51 1.93
CA ASN A 162 -15.73 -1.64 1.58
C ASN A 162 -14.52 -2.39 0.96
N TYR A 163 -14.37 -3.67 1.23
CA TYR A 163 -13.27 -4.50 0.75
C TYR A 163 -13.70 -5.68 -0.12
N ALA A 164 -14.94 -5.68 -0.64
CA ALA A 164 -15.50 -6.78 -1.45
C ALA A 164 -14.62 -7.19 -2.66
N SER A 165 -13.87 -6.24 -3.23
CA SER A 165 -12.97 -6.48 -4.36
C SER A 165 -11.60 -7.06 -3.99
N CYS A 166 -11.28 -7.17 -2.69
CA CYS A 166 -9.95 -7.57 -2.20
C CYS A 166 -10.04 -8.49 -0.98
N PRO A 167 -10.28 -9.81 -1.16
CA PRO A 167 -10.40 -10.78 -0.06
C PRO A 167 -9.18 -10.84 0.87
N ASP A 168 -7.97 -10.59 0.33
CA ASP A 168 -6.73 -10.57 1.12
C ASP A 168 -6.68 -9.40 2.11
N ASP A 169 -7.37 -8.30 1.82
CA ASP A 169 -7.43 -7.15 2.72
C ASP A 169 -8.40 -7.39 3.88
N VAL A 170 -9.52 -8.07 3.63
CA VAL A 170 -10.42 -8.53 4.70
C VAL A 170 -9.64 -9.43 5.66
N ARG A 171 -8.85 -10.36 5.12
CA ARG A 171 -8.03 -11.27 5.93
C ARG A 171 -6.99 -10.53 6.76
N LEU A 172 -6.33 -9.54 6.18
CA LEU A 172 -5.34 -8.71 6.88
C LEU A 172 -6.00 -7.92 8.02
N LYS A 173 -7.17 -7.32 7.75
CA LYS A 173 -7.92 -6.54 8.74
C LYS A 173 -8.42 -7.40 9.89
N VAL A 174 -8.88 -8.63 9.61
CA VAL A 174 -9.24 -9.60 10.65
C VAL A 174 -8.03 -9.98 11.50
N LEU A 175 -6.85 -10.16 10.89
CA LEU A 175 -5.62 -10.45 11.64
C LEU A 175 -5.22 -9.27 12.55
N GLU A 176 -5.34 -8.03 12.07
CA GLU A 176 -5.10 -6.83 12.89
C GLU A 176 -6.01 -6.81 14.11
N LEU A 177 -7.32 -7.08 13.93
CA LEU A 177 -8.30 -7.15 15.03
C LEU A 177 -7.99 -8.23 16.08
N VAL A 178 -7.44 -9.37 15.66
CA VAL A 178 -7.14 -10.49 16.57
C VAL A 178 -5.82 -10.28 17.31
N MET A 179 -4.94 -9.44 16.81
CA MET A 179 -3.62 -9.19 17.41
C MET A 179 -3.59 -8.00 18.38
N TYR A 180 -4.70 -7.29 18.57
CA TYR A 180 -4.88 -6.21 19.53
C TYR A 180 -5.55 -6.69 20.81
#